data_f302a8809923bf9d358c8c73a32359a2
#
_entry.id   f302a8809923bf9d358c8c73a32359a2
#
_cell.length_a   1.000
_cell.length_b   1.000
_cell.length_c   1.000
_cell.angle_alpha   90.00
_cell.angle_beta   90.00
_cell.angle_gamma   90.00
#
_symmetry.space_group_name_H-M   'P 1'
#
loop_
_entity.id
_entity.type
_entity.pdbx_description
1 polymer ?
#
loop_
_entity_poly.entity_id
_entity_poly.type
_entity_poly.pdbx_seq_one_letter_code
_entity_poly.pdbx_strand_id
1 'polypeptide(L)'
;MAKEVIRVVAAVIEHDGRYLITQRNANAVLPLLWEFPGGRVEPDESETHALLREVKGRIGVEVVVGAKLGEHFHDYTTYQVQLTMYSCRLPAEARPYPATVADLRWVTSREFLDYDFPPADEKTMSKLLGLVRN
;
A
#
# COMPACT_ATOMS: atom_id res chain seq x y z
N MET A 1 29.28 -4.27 -0.58
CA MET A 1 28.23 -4.80 0.32
C MET A 1 26.86 -4.71 -0.37
N ALA A 2 26.05 -5.71 -0.14
CA ALA A 2 24.70 -5.72 -0.70
C ALA A 2 23.84 -4.65 -0.02
N LYS A 3 22.97 -4.01 -0.80
CA LYS A 3 22.02 -3.07 -0.25
C LYS A 3 20.94 -3.81 0.54
N GLU A 4 20.38 -3.16 1.53
CA GLU A 4 19.19 -3.66 2.21
C GLU A 4 18.03 -3.70 1.24
N VAL A 5 17.26 -4.78 1.26
CA VAL A 5 16.02 -4.89 0.48
C VAL A 5 14.85 -4.70 1.42
N ILE A 6 14.08 -3.67 1.17
CA ILE A 6 12.87 -3.37 1.95
C ILE A 6 11.67 -3.90 1.18
N ARG A 7 10.94 -4.83 1.76
CA ARG A 7 9.81 -5.48 1.13
C ARG A 7 8.53 -4.77 1.50
N VAL A 8 7.73 -4.44 0.50
CA VAL A 8 6.46 -3.74 0.65
C VAL A 8 5.40 -4.51 -0.14
N VAL A 9 4.21 -4.64 0.41
CA VAL A 9 3.08 -5.28 -0.24
C VAL A 9 1.93 -4.32 -0.37
N ALA A 10 1.15 -4.45 -1.44
CA ALA A 10 -0.02 -3.64 -1.68
C ALA A 10 -1.17 -4.51 -2.17
N ALA A 11 -2.38 -4.18 -1.72
CA ALA A 11 -3.59 -4.89 -2.11
C ALA A 11 -4.30 -4.11 -3.22
N VAL A 12 -4.55 -4.79 -4.34
CA VAL A 12 -5.37 -4.27 -5.41
C VAL A 12 -6.75 -4.90 -5.24
N ILE A 13 -7.66 -4.14 -4.62
CA ILE A 13 -9.01 -4.61 -4.29
C ILE A 13 -9.95 -4.05 -5.33
N GLU A 14 -10.48 -4.92 -6.16
CA GLU A 14 -11.39 -4.53 -7.25
C GLU A 14 -12.80 -5.01 -6.95
N HIS A 15 -13.79 -4.16 -7.25
CA HIS A 15 -15.19 -4.50 -7.18
C HIS A 15 -15.93 -3.68 -8.24
N ASP A 16 -16.63 -4.35 -9.13
CA ASP A 16 -17.42 -3.73 -10.21
C ASP A 16 -16.61 -2.71 -11.03
N GLY A 17 -15.38 -3.05 -11.36
CA GLY A 17 -14.52 -2.20 -12.18
C GLY A 17 -13.91 -1.03 -11.46
N ARG A 18 -14.05 -0.96 -10.14
CA ARG A 18 -13.46 0.10 -9.32
C ARG A 18 -12.46 -0.50 -8.34
N TYR A 19 -11.49 0.32 -7.97
CA TYR A 19 -10.38 -0.07 -7.08
C TYR A 19 -10.44 0.75 -5.82
N LEU A 20 -10.13 0.10 -4.69
CA LEU A 20 -10.12 0.77 -3.40
C LEU A 20 -8.77 1.44 -3.16
N ILE A 21 -8.79 2.74 -2.93
CA ILE A 21 -7.62 3.50 -2.54
C ILE A 21 -7.87 4.18 -1.20
N THR A 22 -6.81 4.45 -0.47
CA THR A 22 -6.89 5.08 0.85
C THR A 22 -6.03 6.34 0.90
N GLN A 23 -6.43 7.29 1.73
CA GLN A 23 -5.72 8.56 1.89
C GLN A 23 -4.96 8.57 3.21
N ARG A 24 -3.70 8.94 3.16
CA ARG A 24 -2.85 9.07 4.36
C ARG A 24 -3.37 10.18 5.26
N ASN A 25 -3.29 9.96 6.55
CA ASN A 25 -3.75 10.94 7.55
C ASN A 25 -3.02 12.27 7.45
N ALA A 26 -3.69 13.33 7.92
CA ALA A 26 -3.10 14.66 7.95
C ALA A 26 -1.85 14.75 8.82
N ASN A 27 -1.71 13.85 9.79
CA ASN A 27 -0.55 13.81 10.71
C ASN A 27 0.52 12.82 10.26
N ALA A 28 0.31 12.13 9.16
CA ALA A 28 1.26 11.16 8.65
C ALA A 28 2.40 11.86 7.91
N VAL A 29 3.50 11.15 7.74
CA VAL A 29 4.55 11.59 6.82
C VAL A 29 3.94 11.60 5.42
N LEU A 30 4.21 12.64 4.64
CA LEU A 30 3.60 12.86 3.33
C LEU A 30 2.07 12.80 3.43
N PRO A 31 1.49 13.75 4.18
CA PRO A 31 0.08 13.67 4.51
C PRO A 31 -0.82 13.82 3.29
N LEU A 32 -2.00 13.21 3.40
CA LEU A 32 -3.10 13.35 2.44
C LEU A 32 -2.83 12.82 1.03
N LEU A 33 -1.74 12.09 0.82
CA LEU A 33 -1.52 11.38 -0.42
C LEU A 33 -2.33 10.09 -0.43
N TRP A 34 -2.68 9.64 -1.63
CA TRP A 34 -3.47 8.43 -1.82
C TRP A 34 -2.58 7.25 -2.16
N GLU A 35 -3.00 6.06 -1.80
CA GLU A 35 -2.24 4.85 -2.04
C GLU A 35 -3.15 3.63 -2.00
N PHE A 36 -2.68 2.52 -2.57
CA PHE A 36 -3.33 1.24 -2.36
C PHE A 36 -3.03 0.79 -0.93
N PRO A 37 -3.98 0.18 -0.23
CA PRO A 37 -3.72 -0.29 1.13
C PRO A 37 -2.64 -1.36 1.15
N GLY A 38 -1.72 -1.23 2.09
CA GLY A 38 -0.57 -2.14 2.21
C GLY A 38 0.45 -1.57 3.17
N GLY A 39 1.66 -2.09 3.12
CA GLY A 39 2.76 -1.63 3.96
C GLY A 39 3.97 -2.54 3.94
N ARG A 40 4.89 -2.33 4.89
CA ARG A 40 6.13 -3.09 4.96
C ARG A 40 5.88 -4.50 5.47
N VAL A 41 6.64 -5.43 4.91
CA VAL A 41 6.70 -6.81 5.40
C VAL A 41 7.75 -6.86 6.51
N GLU A 42 7.36 -7.36 7.68
CA GLU A 42 8.29 -7.51 8.80
C GLU A 42 9.28 -8.66 8.53
N PRO A 43 10.47 -8.67 9.18
CA PRO A 43 11.52 -9.64 8.86
C PRO A 43 11.10 -11.10 8.84
N ASP A 44 10.24 -11.51 9.78
CA ASP A 44 9.82 -12.91 9.90
C ASP A 44 8.42 -13.16 9.38
N GLU A 45 7.91 -12.23 8.59
CA GLU A 45 6.53 -12.24 8.13
C GLU A 45 6.46 -12.65 6.66
N SER A 46 5.46 -13.45 6.28
CA SER A 46 5.19 -13.69 4.87
C SER A 46 4.51 -12.47 4.25
N GLU A 47 4.60 -12.35 2.94
CA GLU A 47 3.94 -11.26 2.21
C GLU A 47 2.44 -11.27 2.43
N THR A 48 1.81 -12.44 2.36
CA THR A 48 0.36 -12.56 2.60
C THR A 48 -0.03 -12.17 4.01
N HIS A 49 0.75 -12.56 5.01
CA HIS A 49 0.47 -12.19 6.39
C HIS A 49 0.57 -10.67 6.58
N ALA A 50 1.62 -10.06 6.02
CA ALA A 50 1.79 -8.61 6.07
C ALA A 50 0.62 -7.89 5.42
N LEU A 51 0.20 -8.38 4.25
CA LEU A 51 -0.90 -7.78 3.51
C LEU A 51 -2.19 -7.82 4.31
N LEU A 52 -2.53 -8.99 4.89
CA LEU A 52 -3.73 -9.11 5.71
C LEU A 52 -3.68 -8.20 6.92
N ARG A 53 -2.54 -8.14 7.59
CA ARG A 53 -2.34 -7.28 8.76
C ARG A 53 -2.50 -5.80 8.42
N GLU A 54 -1.83 -5.35 7.36
CA GLU A 54 -1.86 -3.95 6.94
C GLU A 54 -3.25 -3.53 6.47
N VAL A 55 -3.90 -4.34 5.66
CA VAL A 55 -5.23 -4.01 5.16
C VAL A 55 -6.24 -3.93 6.30
N LYS A 56 -6.19 -4.90 7.22
CA LYS A 56 -7.09 -4.90 8.38
C LYS A 56 -6.87 -3.67 9.24
N GLY A 57 -5.61 -3.29 9.45
CA GLY A 57 -5.29 -2.09 10.24
C GLY A 57 -5.82 -0.81 9.61
N ARG A 58 -5.75 -0.70 8.29
CA ARG A 58 -6.11 0.54 7.58
C ARG A 58 -7.59 0.68 7.32
N ILE A 59 -8.27 -0.39 6.92
CA ILE A 59 -9.67 -0.32 6.49
C ILE A 59 -10.59 -1.28 7.25
N GLY A 60 -10.08 -1.93 8.30
CA GLY A 60 -10.90 -2.68 9.25
C GLY A 60 -11.50 -3.99 8.77
N VAL A 61 -11.07 -4.51 7.63
CA VAL A 61 -11.65 -5.74 7.08
C VAL A 61 -10.57 -6.75 6.71
N GLU A 62 -10.94 -8.01 6.70
CA GLU A 62 -10.10 -9.07 6.18
C GLU A 62 -10.41 -9.29 4.70
N VAL A 63 -9.38 -9.22 3.86
CA VAL A 63 -9.54 -9.47 2.44
C VAL A 63 -9.17 -10.92 2.12
N VAL A 64 -9.63 -11.38 0.96
CA VAL A 64 -9.18 -12.68 0.42
C VAL A 64 -8.08 -12.37 -0.58
N VAL A 65 -6.87 -12.85 -0.29
CA VAL A 65 -5.71 -12.62 -1.14
C VAL A 65 -5.76 -13.59 -2.31
N GLY A 66 -5.66 -13.05 -3.51
CA GLY A 66 -5.65 -13.82 -4.75
C GLY A 66 -4.25 -13.89 -5.35
N ALA A 67 -4.18 -13.71 -6.67
CA ALA A 67 -2.94 -13.87 -7.42
C ALA A 67 -1.99 -12.69 -7.23
N LYS A 68 -0.70 -12.98 -7.26
CA LYS A 68 0.32 -11.94 -7.35
C LYS A 68 0.20 -11.29 -8.73
N LEU A 69 0.03 -9.98 -8.76
CA LEU A 69 -0.10 -9.22 -10.00
C LEU A 69 1.24 -8.76 -10.55
N GLY A 70 2.22 -8.55 -9.70
CA GLY A 70 3.53 -8.11 -10.14
C GLY A 70 4.47 -7.81 -9.00
N GLU A 71 5.74 -7.75 -9.35
CA GLU A 71 6.81 -7.32 -8.47
C GLU A 71 7.58 -6.21 -9.15
N HIS A 72 7.87 -5.15 -8.42
CA HIS A 72 8.64 -4.03 -8.93
C HIS A 72 9.81 -3.76 -8.00
N PHE A 73 11.00 -3.67 -8.58
CA PHE A 73 12.20 -3.34 -7.83
C PHE A 73 12.59 -1.91 -8.14
N HIS A 74 12.74 -1.11 -7.10
CA HIS A 74 13.22 0.27 -7.20
C HIS A 74 14.57 0.34 -6.49
N ASP A 75 15.60 0.65 -7.23
CA ASP A 75 16.97 0.67 -6.72
C ASP A 75 17.35 2.09 -6.37
N TYR A 76 17.58 2.33 -5.08
CA TYR A 76 17.97 3.65 -4.56
C TYR A 76 19.42 3.61 -4.10
N THR A 77 19.93 4.72 -3.58
CA THR A 77 21.35 4.85 -3.27
C THR A 77 21.82 3.80 -2.26
N THR A 78 21.11 3.64 -1.14
CA THR A 78 21.56 2.77 -0.03
C THR A 78 20.61 1.60 0.24
N TYR A 79 19.51 1.51 -0.49
CA TYR A 79 18.54 0.44 -0.29
C TYR A 79 17.79 0.17 -1.60
N GLN A 80 17.11 -0.95 -1.63
CA GLN A 80 16.23 -1.34 -2.73
C GLN A 80 14.85 -1.62 -2.16
N VAL A 81 13.82 -1.21 -2.86
CA VAL A 81 12.43 -1.55 -2.49
C VAL A 81 11.93 -2.63 -3.42
N GLN A 82 11.40 -3.68 -2.84
CA GLN A 82 10.66 -4.71 -3.58
C GLN A 82 9.18 -4.52 -3.26
N LEU A 83 8.44 -3.99 -4.22
CA LEU A 83 7.00 -3.82 -4.10
C LEU A 83 6.30 -4.98 -4.78
N THR A 84 5.50 -5.73 -4.03
CA THR A 84 4.71 -6.82 -4.57
C THR A 84 3.24 -6.49 -4.45
N MET A 85 2.51 -6.62 -5.55
CA MET A 85 1.09 -6.31 -5.61
C MET A 85 0.28 -7.59 -5.76
N TYR A 86 -0.79 -7.69 -4.97
CA TYR A 86 -1.69 -8.84 -4.99
C TYR A 86 -3.10 -8.42 -5.32
N SER A 87 -3.74 -9.20 -6.18
CA SER A 87 -5.18 -9.07 -6.38
C SER A 87 -5.89 -9.55 -5.12
N CYS A 88 -6.83 -8.75 -4.63
CA CYS A 88 -7.59 -9.10 -3.44
C CYS A 88 -9.08 -8.84 -3.70
N ARG A 89 -9.93 -9.55 -2.97
CA ARG A 89 -11.35 -9.28 -3.01
C ARG A 89 -11.90 -9.18 -1.60
N LEU A 90 -13.01 -8.48 -1.47
CA LEU A 90 -13.72 -8.39 -0.20
C LEU A 90 -14.72 -9.53 -0.08
N PRO A 91 -14.82 -10.18 1.09
CA PRO A 91 -15.96 -11.05 1.37
C PRO A 91 -17.27 -10.27 1.22
N ALA A 92 -18.34 -10.96 0.88
CA ALA A 92 -19.63 -10.32 0.57
C ALA A 92 -20.14 -9.41 1.68
N GLU A 93 -19.86 -9.73 2.93
CA GLU A 93 -20.37 -8.97 4.08
C GLU A 93 -19.36 -7.97 4.63
N ALA A 94 -18.16 -7.89 4.05
CA ALA A 94 -17.14 -6.95 4.53
C ALA A 94 -17.56 -5.51 4.22
N ARG A 95 -17.32 -4.63 5.17
CA ARG A 95 -17.63 -3.20 5.05
C ARG A 95 -16.39 -2.41 5.41
N PRO A 96 -15.55 -2.08 4.44
CA PRO A 96 -14.34 -1.30 4.72
C PRO A 96 -14.69 0.09 5.20
N TYR A 97 -13.89 0.61 6.12
CA TYR A 97 -14.05 1.95 6.64
C TYR A 97 -12.66 2.52 6.94
N PRO A 98 -12.53 3.86 7.05
CA PRO A 98 -11.22 4.45 7.32
C PRO A 98 -10.83 4.28 8.80
N ALA A 99 -10.30 3.11 9.15
CA ALA A 99 -9.93 2.77 10.52
C ALA A 99 -8.73 3.60 11.00
N THR A 100 -7.67 3.67 10.18
CA THR A 100 -6.46 4.45 10.51
C THR A 100 -6.01 5.36 9.38
N VAL A 101 -6.83 5.53 8.36
CA VAL A 101 -6.55 6.42 7.22
C VAL A 101 -7.54 7.58 7.24
N ALA A 102 -7.23 8.66 6.51
CA ALA A 102 -8.10 9.83 6.50
C ALA A 102 -9.38 9.59 5.72
N ASP A 103 -9.30 8.81 4.64
CA ASP A 103 -10.45 8.55 3.77
C ASP A 103 -10.18 7.29 2.96
N LEU A 104 -11.24 6.75 2.36
CA LEU A 104 -11.11 5.69 1.37
C LEU A 104 -12.10 5.94 0.24
N ARG A 105 -11.74 5.53 -0.97
CA ARG A 105 -12.57 5.73 -2.15
C ARG A 105 -12.47 4.56 -3.11
N TRP A 106 -13.58 4.31 -3.79
CA TRP A 106 -13.64 3.37 -4.90
C TRP A 106 -13.56 4.17 -6.19
N VAL A 107 -12.50 3.92 -6.97
CA VAL A 107 -12.21 4.72 -8.17
C VAL A 107 -11.95 3.82 -9.37
N THR A 108 -12.26 4.31 -10.56
CA THR A 108 -11.88 3.63 -11.79
C THR A 108 -10.40 3.87 -12.06
N SER A 109 -9.79 3.04 -12.91
CA SER A 109 -8.38 3.23 -13.26
C SER A 109 -8.11 4.58 -13.92
N ARG A 110 -9.07 5.12 -14.64
CA ARG A 110 -8.95 6.45 -15.26
C ARG A 110 -8.89 7.55 -14.21
N GLU A 111 -9.62 7.37 -13.11
CA GLU A 111 -9.68 8.36 -12.05
C GLU A 111 -8.40 8.41 -11.21
N PHE A 112 -7.48 7.46 -11.36
CA PHE A 112 -6.21 7.51 -10.64
C PHE A 112 -5.47 8.83 -10.89
N LEU A 113 -5.63 9.41 -12.07
CA LEU A 113 -4.97 10.69 -12.41
C LEU A 113 -5.53 11.86 -11.62
N ASP A 114 -6.70 11.72 -11.03
CA ASP A 114 -7.34 12.76 -10.23
C ASP A 114 -6.88 12.74 -8.76
N TYR A 115 -6.05 11.79 -8.39
CA TYR A 115 -5.61 11.59 -7.00
C TYR A 115 -4.08 11.69 -6.94
N ASP A 116 -3.58 12.33 -5.89
CA ASP A 116 -2.14 12.52 -5.70
C ASP A 116 -1.52 11.29 -5.04
N PHE A 117 -0.86 10.46 -5.85
CA PHE A 117 -0.09 9.32 -5.36
C PHE A 117 1.36 9.74 -5.14
N PRO A 118 2.07 9.12 -4.17
CA PRO A 118 3.48 9.47 -3.95
C PRO A 118 4.33 9.13 -5.18
N PRO A 119 5.20 10.06 -5.61
CA PRO A 119 6.18 9.72 -6.64
C PRO A 119 7.20 8.71 -6.10
N ALA A 120 7.78 7.92 -7.00
CA ALA A 120 8.71 6.84 -6.62
C ALA A 120 10.16 7.32 -6.52
N ASP A 121 10.40 8.61 -6.33
CA ASP A 121 11.76 9.12 -6.16
C ASP A 121 12.32 8.73 -4.77
N GLU A 122 13.64 8.75 -4.65
CA GLU A 122 14.32 8.28 -3.45
C GLU A 122 13.95 9.12 -2.22
N LYS A 123 13.85 10.43 -2.38
CA LYS A 123 13.53 11.32 -1.27
C LYS A 123 12.15 11.00 -0.69
N THR A 124 11.17 10.82 -1.56
CA THR A 124 9.81 10.47 -1.16
C THR A 124 9.75 9.10 -0.51
N MET A 125 10.38 8.10 -1.13
CA MET A 125 10.35 6.74 -0.60
C MET A 125 11.07 6.63 0.74
N SER A 126 12.17 7.36 0.91
CA SER A 126 12.89 7.37 2.19
C SER A 126 12.03 7.92 3.32
N LYS A 127 11.22 8.94 3.03
CA LYS A 127 10.28 9.48 4.02
C LYS A 127 9.16 8.49 4.32
N LEU A 128 8.56 7.89 3.28
CA LEU A 128 7.47 6.92 3.47
C LEU A 128 7.91 5.73 4.31
N LEU A 129 9.15 5.27 4.13
CA LEU A 129 9.67 4.10 4.82
C LEU A 129 10.26 4.43 6.19
N GLY A 130 10.27 5.71 6.58
CA GLY A 130 10.80 6.13 7.87
C GLY A 130 12.32 6.07 7.95
N LEU A 131 13.01 6.15 6.82
CA LEU A 131 14.48 6.10 6.76
C LEU A 131 15.11 7.47 6.92
N VAL A 132 14.32 8.52 6.79
CA VAL A 132 14.78 9.91 6.95
C VAL A 132 13.90 10.57 8.00
N ARG A 133 14.53 11.22 8.95
CA ARG A 133 13.83 12.00 9.97
C ARG A 133 13.69 13.43 9.45
N ASN A 134 12.53 13.88 9.27
CA ASN A 134 12.10 15.21 8.83
C ASN A 134 11.12 15.10 7.70
#